data_b335f869da0341d96a15948448d28842
#
_entry.id   b335f869da0341d96a15948448d28842
#
_cell.length_a   1.000
_cell.length_b   1.000
_cell.length_c   1.000
_cell.angle_alpha   90.00
_cell.angle_beta   90.00
_cell.angle_gamma   90.00
#
_symmetry.space_group_name_H-M   'P 1'
#
loop_
_entity.id
_entity.type
_entity.pdbx_description
1 polymer ?
#
loop_
_entity_poly.entity_id
_entity_poly.type
_entity_poly.pdbx_seq_one_letter_code
_entity_poly.pdbx_strand_id
1 'polypeptide(L)'
;MNETITYYNQNAKEYFNNTVNVSMQELYDQFEAYLKSGDKNLDIGCGSGRDSRYFLSRGYDVVPVDGSMELCLLAGNYIGMDVRNITYEELDYNNEFDAVWVCASFNFI
;
A
#
# COMPACT_ATOMS: atom_id res chain seq x y z
N MET A 1 11.07 -5.71 18.02
CA MET A 1 10.60 -5.49 16.65
C MET A 1 9.69 -6.62 16.24
N ASN A 2 8.66 -6.30 15.50
CA ASN A 2 7.71 -7.27 14.99
C ASN A 2 8.40 -8.23 14.01
N GLU A 3 8.18 -9.54 14.18
CA GLU A 3 8.79 -10.57 13.30
C GLU A 3 8.34 -10.42 11.84
N THR A 4 7.10 -10.01 11.63
CA THR A 4 6.55 -9.77 10.30
C THR A 4 7.30 -8.63 9.61
N ILE A 5 7.57 -7.56 10.32
CA ILE A 5 8.33 -6.41 9.78
C ILE A 5 9.76 -6.85 9.45
N THR A 6 10.38 -7.62 10.34
CA THR A 6 11.72 -8.13 10.11
C THR A 6 11.77 -9.00 8.85
N TYR A 7 10.78 -9.88 8.68
CA TYR A 7 10.69 -10.72 7.48
C TYR A 7 10.62 -9.87 6.21
N TYR A 8 9.75 -8.85 6.20
CA TYR A 8 9.61 -7.99 5.03
C TYR A 8 10.85 -7.16 4.75
N ASN A 9 11.55 -6.70 5.79
CA ASN A 9 12.80 -5.98 5.59
C ASN A 9 13.87 -6.88 4.97
N GLN A 10 13.95 -8.14 5.41
CA GLN A 10 14.94 -9.09 4.89
C GLN A 10 14.59 -9.60 3.49
N ASN A 11 13.32 -9.62 3.14
CA ASN A 11 12.83 -10.19 1.88
C ASN A 11 12.18 -9.16 0.98
N ALA A 12 12.40 -7.88 1.24
CA ALA A 12 11.69 -6.79 0.55
C ALA A 12 11.85 -6.85 -0.96
N LYS A 13 13.06 -7.06 -1.44
CA LYS A 13 13.34 -7.07 -2.87
C LYS A 13 12.65 -8.23 -3.58
N GLU A 14 12.68 -9.40 -2.97
CA GLU A 14 11.99 -10.57 -3.51
C GLU A 14 10.48 -10.37 -3.51
N TYR A 15 9.94 -9.88 -2.40
CA TYR A 15 8.51 -9.57 -2.29
C TYR A 15 8.09 -8.55 -3.35
N PHE A 16 8.86 -7.47 -3.49
CA PHE A 16 8.59 -6.45 -4.49
C PHE A 16 8.55 -7.06 -5.90
N ASN A 17 9.57 -7.84 -6.26
CA ASN A 17 9.66 -8.43 -7.59
C ASN A 17 8.51 -9.41 -7.86
N ASN A 18 8.07 -10.13 -6.84
CA ASN A 18 7.03 -11.15 -6.99
C ASN A 18 5.61 -10.55 -7.05
N THR A 19 5.42 -9.33 -6.56
CA THR A 19 4.07 -8.76 -6.42
C THR A 19 3.80 -7.55 -7.30
N VAL A 20 4.83 -6.83 -7.74
CA VAL A 20 4.66 -5.54 -8.41
C VAL A 20 3.87 -5.63 -9.71
N ASN A 21 3.94 -6.75 -10.41
CA ASN A 21 3.26 -6.95 -11.70
C ASN A 21 2.05 -7.89 -11.63
N VAL A 22 1.66 -8.32 -10.44
CA VAL A 22 0.48 -9.17 -10.29
C VAL A 22 -0.78 -8.34 -10.56
N SER A 23 -1.68 -8.87 -11.38
CA SER A 23 -2.91 -8.17 -11.71
C SER A 23 -3.94 -8.32 -10.59
N MET A 24 -4.52 -7.20 -10.18
CA MET A 24 -5.56 -7.12 -9.17
C MET A 24 -6.82 -6.44 -9.73
N GLN A 25 -6.98 -6.48 -11.03
CA GLN A 25 -7.99 -5.67 -11.72
C GLN A 25 -9.40 -5.91 -11.21
N GLU A 26 -9.78 -7.15 -10.94
CA GLU A 26 -11.12 -7.47 -10.43
C GLU A 26 -11.39 -6.81 -9.08
N LEU A 27 -10.39 -6.84 -8.20
CA LEU A 27 -10.50 -6.21 -6.88
C LEU A 27 -10.53 -4.69 -7.00
N TYR A 28 -9.71 -4.13 -7.89
CA TYR A 28 -9.74 -2.69 -8.14
C TYR A 28 -11.12 -2.25 -8.64
N ASP A 29 -11.69 -2.99 -9.57
CA ASP A 29 -13.00 -2.65 -10.15
C ASP A 29 -14.08 -2.64 -9.06
N GLN A 30 -14.07 -3.63 -8.17
CA GLN A 30 -15.02 -3.71 -7.08
C GLN A 30 -14.85 -2.54 -6.10
N PHE A 31 -13.62 -2.19 -5.78
CA PHE A 31 -13.32 -1.10 -4.85
C PHE A 31 -13.71 0.24 -5.46
N GLU A 32 -13.34 0.47 -6.73
CA GLU A 32 -13.64 1.73 -7.41
C GLU A 32 -15.14 1.99 -7.57
N ALA A 33 -15.96 0.94 -7.55
CA ALA A 33 -17.41 1.11 -7.62
C ALA A 33 -17.98 1.93 -6.46
N TYR A 34 -17.26 1.99 -5.33
CA TYR A 34 -17.66 2.75 -4.15
C TYR A 34 -16.98 4.11 -4.03
N LEU A 35 -16.07 4.43 -4.94
CA LEU A 35 -15.28 5.66 -4.88
C LEU A 35 -15.85 6.73 -5.80
N LYS A 36 -15.56 7.98 -5.43
CA LYS A 36 -15.81 9.15 -6.27
C LYS A 36 -14.48 9.69 -6.78
N SER A 37 -14.52 10.36 -7.94
CA SER A 37 -13.33 10.97 -8.51
C SER A 37 -12.61 11.85 -7.48
N GLY A 38 -11.30 11.62 -7.34
CA GLY A 38 -10.47 12.40 -6.42
C GLY A 38 -10.53 11.98 -4.96
N ASP A 39 -11.29 10.92 -4.62
CA ASP A 39 -11.35 10.43 -3.25
C ASP A 39 -9.96 10.14 -2.71
N LYS A 40 -9.80 10.35 -1.40
CA LYS A 40 -8.54 10.14 -0.69
C LYS A 40 -8.51 8.74 -0.09
N ASN A 41 -7.55 7.94 -0.53
CA ASN A 41 -7.38 6.55 -0.11
C ASN A 41 -6.15 6.38 0.76
N LEU A 42 -6.31 5.63 1.84
CA LEU A 42 -5.18 5.15 2.64
C LEU A 42 -4.86 3.71 2.21
N ASP A 43 -3.65 3.47 1.74
CA ASP A 43 -3.17 2.14 1.35
C ASP A 43 -2.31 1.59 2.47
N ILE A 44 -2.91 0.75 3.33
CA ILE A 44 -2.24 0.18 4.50
C ILE A 44 -1.53 -1.11 4.10
N GLY A 45 -0.24 -1.18 4.40
CA GLY A 45 0.57 -2.31 3.99
C GLY A 45 0.76 -2.32 2.48
N CYS A 46 1.18 -1.20 1.91
CA CYS A 46 1.22 -1.02 0.46
C CYS A 46 2.20 -1.97 -0.25
N GLY A 47 3.13 -2.57 0.47
CA GLY A 47 4.07 -3.53 -0.08
C GLY A 47 4.90 -2.94 -1.21
N SER A 48 4.76 -3.49 -2.41
CA SER A 48 5.49 -3.02 -3.61
C SER A 48 5.04 -1.65 -4.09
N GLY A 49 3.89 -1.17 -3.65
CA GLY A 49 3.30 0.06 -4.15
C GLY A 49 2.44 -0.13 -5.40
N ARG A 50 2.23 -1.37 -5.83
CA ARG A 50 1.45 -1.71 -7.01
C ARG A 50 0.07 -1.05 -6.99
N ASP A 51 -0.65 -1.20 -5.87
CA ASP A 51 -2.02 -0.72 -5.75
C ASP A 51 -2.08 0.80 -5.67
N SER A 52 -1.19 1.41 -4.88
CA SER A 52 -1.09 2.87 -4.81
C SER A 52 -0.82 3.49 -6.16
N ARG A 53 0.10 2.92 -6.93
CA ARG A 53 0.41 3.43 -8.26
C ARG A 53 -0.81 3.35 -9.18
N TYR A 54 -1.55 2.24 -9.11
CA TYR A 54 -2.77 2.08 -9.88
C TYR A 54 -3.78 3.20 -9.54
N PHE A 55 -4.08 3.37 -8.25
CA PHE A 55 -5.07 4.37 -7.82
C PHE A 55 -4.64 5.80 -8.16
N LEU A 56 -3.36 6.11 -8.03
CA LEU A 56 -2.85 7.41 -8.46
C LEU A 56 -3.06 7.63 -9.96
N SER A 57 -2.84 6.62 -10.77
CA SER A 57 -3.04 6.70 -12.21
C SER A 57 -4.51 6.92 -12.59
N ARG A 58 -5.42 6.55 -11.67
CA ARG A 58 -6.85 6.73 -11.85
C ARG A 58 -7.36 8.08 -11.32
N GLY A 59 -6.49 8.91 -10.79
CA GLY A 59 -6.84 10.25 -10.33
C GLY A 59 -7.25 10.35 -8.87
N TYR A 60 -7.08 9.29 -8.09
CA TYR A 60 -7.34 9.35 -6.65
C TYR A 60 -6.14 9.95 -5.92
N ASP A 61 -6.42 10.54 -4.75
CA ASP A 61 -5.38 10.93 -3.82
C ASP A 61 -5.04 9.71 -2.95
N VAL A 62 -3.77 9.39 -2.81
CA VAL A 62 -3.35 8.17 -2.12
C VAL A 62 -2.27 8.47 -1.10
N VAL A 63 -2.42 7.89 0.10
CA VAL A 63 -1.37 7.91 1.12
C VAL A 63 -0.96 6.46 1.37
N PRO A 64 0.19 6.04 0.81
CA PRO A 64 0.70 4.69 1.04
C PRO A 64 1.48 4.61 2.34
N VAL A 65 1.25 3.56 3.12
CA VAL A 65 2.00 3.30 4.35
C VAL A 65 2.40 1.84 4.41
N ASP A 66 3.53 1.55 5.03
CA ASP A 66 4.00 0.18 5.24
C ASP A 66 4.89 0.12 6.47
N GLY A 67 4.84 -1.00 7.18
CA GLY A 67 5.66 -1.21 8.37
C GLY A 67 7.12 -1.56 8.05
N SER A 68 7.42 -1.94 6.82
CA SER A 68 8.78 -2.30 6.40
C SER A 68 9.46 -1.10 5.75
N MET A 69 10.53 -0.61 6.37
CA MET A 69 11.32 0.49 5.82
C MET A 69 11.89 0.13 4.44
N GLU A 70 12.35 -1.10 4.27
CA GLU A 70 12.92 -1.53 3.00
C GLU A 70 11.88 -1.55 1.88
N LEU A 71 10.65 -2.01 2.18
CA LEU A 71 9.56 -1.93 1.21
C LEU A 71 9.16 -0.49 0.93
N CYS A 72 9.16 0.37 1.94
CA CYS A 72 8.87 1.79 1.73
C CYS A 72 9.82 2.43 0.73
N LEU A 73 11.10 2.08 0.80
CA LEU A 73 12.11 2.60 -0.13
C LEU A 73 11.86 2.10 -1.56
N LEU A 74 11.61 0.80 -1.72
CA LEU A 74 11.34 0.22 -3.02
C LEU A 74 10.03 0.74 -3.62
N ALA A 75 8.98 0.76 -2.82
CA ALA A 75 7.67 1.24 -3.25
C ALA A 75 7.68 2.72 -3.59
N GLY A 76 8.34 3.53 -2.75
CA GLY A 76 8.44 4.98 -3.00
C GLY A 76 9.11 5.28 -4.32
N ASN A 77 10.17 4.55 -4.64
CA ASN A 77 10.87 4.68 -5.90
C ASN A 77 9.97 4.28 -7.08
N TYR A 78 9.21 3.21 -6.92
CA TYR A 78 8.30 2.70 -7.96
C TYR A 78 7.11 3.65 -8.19
N ILE A 79 6.52 4.18 -7.11
CA ILE A 79 5.36 5.06 -7.18
C ILE A 79 5.77 6.49 -7.57
N GLY A 80 6.95 6.93 -7.17
CA GLY A 80 7.42 8.29 -7.36
C GLY A 80 6.96 9.24 -6.26
N MET A 81 6.69 8.73 -5.05
CA MET A 81 6.33 9.55 -3.89
C MET A 81 6.78 8.86 -2.61
N ASP A 82 6.80 9.61 -1.52
CA ASP A 82 7.18 9.06 -0.23
C ASP A 82 6.13 8.08 0.29
N VAL A 83 6.60 6.93 0.77
CA VAL A 83 5.78 5.94 1.46
C VAL A 83 6.09 6.07 2.94
N ARG A 84 5.07 6.22 3.77
CA ARG A 84 5.25 6.40 5.21
C ARG A 84 5.57 5.08 5.87
N ASN A 85 6.65 5.05 6.65
CA ASN A 85 7.02 3.89 7.44
C ASN A 85 6.27 3.90 8.76
N ILE A 86 5.08 3.31 8.74
CA ILE A 86 4.16 3.31 9.88
C ILE A 86 3.61 1.90 10.07
N THR A 87 3.64 1.39 11.31
CA THR A 87 3.02 0.12 11.66
C THR A 87 1.54 0.29 11.94
N TYR A 88 0.79 -0.82 12.01
CA TYR A 88 -0.63 -0.77 12.37
C TYR A 88 -0.84 -0.08 13.73
N GLU A 89 0.02 -0.37 14.68
CA GLU A 89 -0.08 0.20 16.03
C GLU A 89 0.16 1.70 16.07
N GLU A 90 0.88 2.21 15.08
CA GLU A 90 1.22 3.63 15.00
C GLU A 90 0.20 4.45 14.19
N LEU A 91 -0.75 3.79 13.54
CA LEU A 91 -1.76 4.50 12.75
C LEU A 91 -2.61 5.41 13.65
N ASP A 92 -2.69 6.68 13.28
CA ASP A 92 -3.34 7.70 14.08
C ASP A 92 -4.11 8.68 13.18
N TYR A 93 -4.96 8.12 12.33
CA TYR A 93 -5.79 8.92 11.43
C TYR A 93 -7.23 8.93 11.92
N ASN A 94 -7.86 10.10 11.90
CA ASN A 94 -9.25 10.30 12.27
C ASN A 94 -10.02 10.94 11.14
N ASN A 95 -10.85 10.15 10.45
CA ASN A 95 -11.75 10.67 9.41
C ASN A 95 -11.04 11.46 8.30
N GLU A 96 -9.78 11.13 8.03
CA GLU A 96 -8.98 11.83 7.03
C GLU A 96 -9.11 11.24 5.63
N PHE A 97 -9.69 10.04 5.51
CA PHE A 97 -9.74 9.30 4.26
C PHE A 97 -11.16 8.93 3.89
N ASP A 98 -11.43 8.92 2.59
CA ASP A 98 -12.71 8.47 2.05
C ASP A 98 -12.77 6.95 1.98
N ALA A 99 -11.63 6.28 1.83
CA ALA A 99 -11.55 4.84 1.77
C ALA A 99 -10.21 4.33 2.27
N VAL A 100 -10.17 3.04 2.64
CA VAL A 100 -8.97 2.35 3.11
C VAL A 100 -8.82 1.06 2.32
N TRP A 101 -7.61 0.84 1.81
CA TRP A 101 -7.24 -0.36 1.06
C TRP A 101 -6.20 -1.13 1.86
N VAL A 102 -6.44 -2.42 2.12
CA VAL A 102 -5.55 -3.25 2.97
C VAL A 102 -5.24 -4.61 2.35
N CYS A 103 -5.20 -4.68 1.05
CA CYS A 103 -5.11 -5.95 0.34
C CYS A 103 -3.83 -6.74 0.64
N ALA A 104 -2.68 -6.07 0.65
CA ALA A 104 -1.39 -6.73 0.72
C ALA A 104 -1.08 -7.35 2.09
N SER A 105 -1.73 -6.88 3.14
CA SER A 105 -1.39 -7.28 4.51
C SER A 105 -1.95 -8.62 4.92
N PHE A 106 -2.90 -9.17 4.17
CA PHE A 106 -3.61 -10.38 4.57
C PHE A 106 -2.80 -11.66 4.41
N ASN A 107 -1.73 -11.61 3.68
CA ASN A 107 -0.95 -12.81 3.37
C ASN A 107 -0.17 -13.36 4.55
N PHE A 108 -0.14 -12.66 5.68
CA PHE A 108 0.75 -12.97 6.79
C PHE A 108 0.07 -12.95 8.15
N ILE A 109 -1.21 -13.13 8.15
CA ILE A 109 -1.98 -13.19 9.38
C ILE A 109 -2.32 -14.62 9.74
#